data_01e8f1a502e705c967743eb1e1f3b219
#
_entry.id   01e8f1a502e705c967743eb1e1f3b219
#
_cell.length_a   1.000
_cell.length_b   1.000
_cell.length_c   1.000
_cell.angle_alpha   90.00
_cell.angle_beta   90.00
_cell.angle_gamma   90.00
#
_symmetry.space_group_name_H-M   'P 1'
#
loop_
_entity.id
_entity.type
_entity.pdbx_description
1 polymer ?
#
loop_
_entity_poly.entity_id
_entity_poly.type
_entity_poly.pdbx_seq_one_letter_code
_entity_poly.pdbx_strand_id
1 'polypeptide(L)'
;MAKKEESSAGSPARDAGSLVFVSFNSRVVGLDRETGELIWKWKSPKGTGLPVILLDGDRLIVSVQGYMYCLDPVTGGELWQNPLKGLGVGTPCLASARGNTTPQLYAILAQYEDEQAAAANAAT
;
A
#
# COMPACT_ATOMS: atom_id res chain seq x y z
N MET A 1 17.08 -5.39 -24.00
CA MET A 1 17.03 -5.22 -23.51
C MET A 1 16.64 -5.40 -23.09
N ALA A 2 16.43 -4.89 -23.27
CA ALA A 2 16.25 -4.66 -22.71
C ALA A 2 15.78 -4.72 -22.45
N LYS A 3 15.84 -4.54 -22.55
CA LYS A 3 15.77 -4.34 -22.18
C LYS A 3 15.30 -4.33 -21.88
N LYS A 4 15.42 -4.16 -22.03
CA LYS A 4 15.37 -3.87 -21.70
C LYS A 4 15.12 -3.72 -21.51
N GLU A 5 15.32 -3.47 -21.67
CA GLU A 5 15.47 -3.05 -21.46
C GLU A 5 15.18 -2.79 -21.43
N GLU A 6 15.41 -2.60 -21.68
CA GLU A 6 15.45 -2.13 -21.62
C GLU A 6 15.11 -1.84 -21.65
N SER A 7 15.22 -1.75 -21.87
CA SER A 7 15.09 -1.22 -21.82
C SER A 7 15.14 -1.12 -21.99
N SER A 8 15.30 -1.01 -22.27
CA SER A 8 15.42 -0.63 -22.33
C SER A 8 15.90 -0.49 -22.40
N ALA A 9 15.97 -0.75 -22.71
CA ALA A 9 16.79 -0.03 -22.79
C ALA A 9 16.76 1.26 -22.80
N GLY A 10 16.86 1.74 -23.16
CA GLY A 10 16.86 3.12 -23.24
C GLY A 10 16.00 3.88 -22.28
N SER A 11 15.12 3.27 -21.58
CA SER A 11 14.31 3.93 -20.55
C SER A 11 15.12 4.22 -19.31
N PRO A 12 15.04 5.42 -18.73
CA PRO A 12 15.67 5.65 -17.44
C PRO A 12 15.14 4.68 -16.41
N ALA A 13 15.95 4.31 -15.46
CA ALA A 13 15.52 3.48 -14.37
C ALA A 13 14.34 4.16 -13.65
N ARG A 14 13.28 3.42 -13.42
CA ARG A 14 12.12 3.94 -12.72
C ARG A 14 12.46 4.08 -11.24
N ASP A 15 12.00 5.13 -10.61
CA ASP A 15 12.15 5.31 -9.17
C ASP A 15 10.78 5.51 -8.54
N ALA A 16 10.75 5.55 -7.21
CA ALA A 16 9.49 5.71 -6.48
C ALA A 16 8.79 7.03 -6.82
N GLY A 17 9.55 8.05 -7.18
CA GLY A 17 9.00 9.36 -7.54
C GLY A 17 8.26 9.36 -8.86
N SER A 18 8.43 8.35 -9.69
CA SER A 18 7.72 8.22 -10.96
C SER A 18 6.41 7.45 -10.83
N LEU A 19 6.07 7.01 -9.62
CA LEU A 19 4.91 6.16 -9.37
C LEU A 19 3.98 6.78 -8.34
N VAL A 20 2.72 6.38 -8.40
CA VAL A 20 1.79 6.54 -7.30
C VAL A 20 1.32 5.16 -6.86
N PHE A 21 0.95 5.05 -5.59
CA PHE A 21 0.60 3.76 -4.99
C PHE A 21 -0.84 3.80 -4.52
N VAL A 22 -1.58 2.74 -4.81
CA VAL A 22 -2.98 2.63 -4.43
C VAL A 22 -3.18 1.33 -3.68
N SER A 23 -3.86 1.42 -2.54
CA SER A 23 -4.16 0.25 -1.72
C SER A 23 -5.67 0.06 -1.60
N PHE A 24 -6.13 -1.15 -1.83
CA PHE A 24 -7.55 -1.50 -1.68
C PHE A 24 -7.67 -3.02 -1.80
N ASN A 25 -8.69 -3.55 -1.16
CA ASN A 25 -9.10 -4.94 -1.36
C ASN A 25 -7.94 -5.93 -1.27
N SER A 26 -7.17 -5.86 -0.19
CA SER A 26 -6.01 -6.72 0.09
C SER A 26 -4.88 -6.59 -0.92
N ARG A 27 -4.89 -5.52 -1.72
CA ARG A 27 -3.92 -5.33 -2.80
C ARG A 27 -3.26 -3.97 -2.69
N VAL A 28 -2.05 -3.91 -3.21
CA VAL A 28 -1.34 -2.65 -3.45
C VAL A 28 -0.90 -2.66 -4.90
N VAL A 29 -1.08 -1.55 -5.57
CA VAL A 29 -0.64 -1.42 -6.96
C VAL A 29 0.21 -0.17 -7.12
N GLY A 30 1.14 -0.23 -8.05
CA GLY A 30 1.92 0.92 -8.47
C GLY A 30 1.49 1.35 -9.85
N LEU A 31 1.17 2.61 -10.00
CA LEU A 31 0.77 3.19 -11.29
C LEU A 31 1.80 4.22 -11.73
N ASP A 32 2.02 4.30 -13.03
CA ASP A 32 2.83 5.38 -13.59
C ASP A 32 2.16 6.71 -13.26
N ARG A 33 2.91 7.63 -12.66
CA ARG A 33 2.36 8.91 -12.21
C ARG A 33 1.89 9.78 -13.36
N GLU A 34 2.51 9.66 -14.54
CA GLU A 34 2.19 10.51 -15.67
C GLU A 34 1.05 9.94 -16.52
N THR A 35 0.94 8.63 -16.63
CA THR A 35 0.00 7.97 -17.55
C THR A 35 -1.10 7.20 -16.84
N GLY A 36 -0.92 6.84 -15.57
CA GLY A 36 -1.85 5.97 -14.86
C GLY A 36 -1.71 4.50 -15.23
N GLU A 37 -0.73 4.16 -16.04
CA GLU A 37 -0.51 2.78 -16.45
C GLU A 37 -0.18 1.91 -15.24
N LEU A 38 -0.79 0.71 -15.15
CA LEU A 38 -0.48 -0.25 -14.10
C LEU A 38 0.91 -0.83 -14.34
N ILE A 39 1.81 -0.59 -13.38
CA ILE A 39 3.20 -1.05 -13.49
C ILE A 39 3.40 -2.36 -12.75
N TRP A 40 2.86 -2.46 -11.53
CA TRP A 40 2.93 -3.69 -10.75
C TRP A 40 1.73 -3.79 -9.83
N LYS A 41 1.47 -5.02 -9.38
CA LYS A 41 0.43 -5.29 -8.40
C LYS A 41 0.93 -6.35 -7.41
N TRP A 42 0.46 -6.24 -6.18
CA TRP A 42 0.79 -7.15 -5.10
C TRP A 42 -0.48 -7.47 -4.33
N LYS A 43 -0.64 -8.72 -3.95
CA LYS A 43 -1.76 -9.16 -3.13
C LYS A 43 -1.22 -9.68 -1.81
N SER A 44 -1.87 -9.31 -0.71
CA SER A 44 -1.49 -9.75 0.63
C SER A 44 -1.55 -11.28 0.73
N PRO A 45 -0.44 -11.94 1.10
CA PRO A 45 -0.49 -13.39 1.37
C PRO A 45 -1.34 -13.72 2.58
N LYS A 46 -1.35 -12.86 3.59
CA LYS A 46 -2.13 -13.03 4.81
C LYS A 46 -2.78 -11.72 5.17
N GLY A 47 -3.97 -11.80 5.75
CA GLY A 47 -4.76 -10.63 6.07
C GLY A 47 -5.59 -10.20 4.85
N THR A 48 -6.75 -9.62 5.14
CA THR A 48 -7.66 -9.16 4.10
C THR A 48 -8.16 -7.76 4.46
N GLY A 49 -8.67 -7.07 3.44
CA GLY A 49 -9.26 -5.77 3.63
C GLY A 49 -8.42 -4.65 3.06
N LEU A 50 -8.45 -3.49 3.71
CA LEU A 50 -7.75 -2.31 3.24
C LEU A 50 -6.32 -2.29 3.76
N PRO A 51 -5.31 -2.35 2.89
CA PRO A 51 -3.94 -2.13 3.35
C PRO A 51 -3.69 -0.67 3.70
N VAL A 52 -2.90 -0.44 4.74
CA VAL A 52 -2.37 0.88 5.08
C VAL A 52 -0.94 0.93 4.55
N ILE A 53 -0.60 1.98 3.84
CA ILE A 53 0.71 2.08 3.18
C ILE A 53 1.44 3.35 3.60
N LEU A 54 2.75 3.25 3.68
CA LEU A 54 3.65 4.36 3.96
C LEU A 54 4.86 4.24 3.05
N LEU A 55 5.07 5.23 2.21
CA LEU A 55 6.30 5.28 1.41
C LEU A 55 7.40 5.92 2.24
N ASP A 56 8.42 5.16 2.54
CA ASP A 56 9.58 5.60 3.31
C ASP A 56 10.81 5.49 2.42
N GLY A 57 11.08 6.55 1.65
CA GLY A 57 12.19 6.58 0.72
C GLY A 57 12.08 5.50 -0.35
N ASP A 58 12.98 4.54 -0.32
CA ASP A 58 13.02 3.43 -1.26
C ASP A 58 12.33 2.17 -0.74
N ARG A 59 11.48 2.32 0.27
CA ARG A 59 10.73 1.20 0.87
C ARG A 59 9.26 1.57 0.97
N LEU A 60 8.40 0.68 0.53
CA LEU A 60 6.96 0.83 0.69
C LEU A 60 6.51 -0.10 1.81
N ILE A 61 6.14 0.50 2.93
CA ILE A 61 5.71 -0.25 4.11
C ILE A 61 4.21 -0.46 4.01
N VAL A 62 3.77 -1.70 4.21
CA VAL A 62 2.37 -2.09 4.03
C VAL A 62 1.90 -2.84 5.26
N SER A 63 0.71 -2.52 5.75
CA SER A 63 0.08 -3.30 6.80
C SER A 63 -1.30 -3.74 6.37
N VAL A 64 -1.58 -5.03 6.55
CA VAL A 64 -2.90 -5.61 6.28
C VAL A 64 -3.31 -6.41 7.51
N GLN A 65 -4.29 -5.92 8.25
CA GLN A 65 -4.80 -6.57 9.47
C GLN A 65 -3.71 -6.91 10.50
N GLY A 66 -2.71 -6.05 10.61
CA GLY A 66 -1.62 -6.26 11.56
C GLY A 66 -0.43 -7.03 11.00
N TYR A 67 -0.56 -7.65 9.84
CA TYR A 67 0.58 -8.25 9.15
C TYR A 67 1.36 -7.16 8.45
N MET A 68 2.66 -7.16 8.64
CA MET A 68 3.54 -6.13 8.08
C MET A 68 4.33 -6.68 6.90
N TYR A 69 4.44 -5.86 5.87
CA TYR A 69 5.20 -6.20 4.66
C TYR A 69 6.01 -4.99 4.24
N CYS A 70 7.12 -5.25 3.60
CA CYS A 70 7.89 -4.20 2.94
C CYS A 70 8.05 -4.58 1.49
N LEU A 71 7.67 -3.67 0.61
CA LEU A 71 7.76 -3.89 -0.83
C LEU A 71 8.77 -2.94 -1.43
N ASP A 72 9.42 -3.40 -2.50
CA ASP A 72 10.18 -2.52 -3.35
C ASP A 72 9.17 -1.66 -4.12
N PRO A 73 9.18 -0.34 -3.96
CA PRO A 73 8.15 0.49 -4.61
C PRO A 73 8.27 0.51 -6.13
N VAL A 74 9.41 0.16 -6.69
CA VAL A 74 9.61 0.20 -8.14
C VAL A 74 9.07 -1.06 -8.80
N THR A 75 9.21 -2.22 -8.17
CA THR A 75 8.85 -3.50 -8.75
C THR A 75 7.66 -4.18 -8.09
N GLY A 76 7.29 -3.76 -6.88
CA GLY A 76 6.27 -4.44 -6.08
C GLY A 76 6.76 -5.72 -5.44
N GLY A 77 8.06 -6.02 -5.53
CA GLY A 77 8.60 -7.23 -4.92
C GLY A 77 8.64 -7.14 -3.41
N GLU A 78 8.27 -8.23 -2.75
CA GLU A 78 8.26 -8.29 -1.29
C GLU A 78 9.69 -8.46 -0.78
N LEU A 79 10.13 -7.52 0.06
CA LEU A 79 11.49 -7.50 0.59
C LEU A 79 11.55 -8.19 1.96
N TRP A 80 10.53 -8.00 2.78
CA TRP A 80 10.42 -8.71 4.06
C TRP A 80 8.96 -8.70 4.49
N GLN A 81 8.66 -9.57 5.46
CA GLN A 81 7.36 -9.59 6.12
C GLN A 81 7.55 -9.87 7.60
N ASN A 82 6.59 -9.42 8.39
CA ASN A 82 6.57 -9.66 9.82
C ASN A 82 5.12 -9.78 10.27
N PRO A 83 4.68 -10.94 10.75
CA PRO A 83 3.29 -11.10 11.16
C PRO A 83 2.97 -10.41 12.49
N LEU A 84 3.95 -9.84 13.19
CA LEU A 84 3.78 -9.22 14.50
C LEU A 84 2.98 -10.12 15.44
N LYS A 85 3.44 -11.34 15.54
CA LYS A 85 2.72 -12.41 16.24
C LYS A 85 2.46 -12.05 17.70
N GLY A 86 1.23 -12.27 18.14
CA GLY A 86 0.86 -12.00 19.53
C GLY A 86 0.48 -10.56 19.83
N LEU A 87 0.49 -9.67 18.85
CA LEU A 87 0.17 -8.26 19.08
C LEU A 87 -1.26 -7.90 18.69
N GLY A 88 -2.04 -8.88 18.22
CA GLY A 88 -3.43 -8.67 17.85
C GLY A 88 -3.63 -8.33 16.40
N VAL A 89 -4.86 -7.94 16.06
CA VAL A 89 -5.24 -7.55 14.71
C VAL A 89 -5.84 -6.16 14.75
N GLY A 90 -5.92 -5.52 13.60
CA GLY A 90 -6.53 -4.21 13.52
C GLY A 90 -5.86 -3.34 12.47
N THR A 91 -6.31 -2.09 12.41
CA THR A 91 -5.78 -1.10 11.49
C THR A 91 -4.73 -0.27 12.22
N PRO A 92 -3.47 -0.30 11.80
CA PRO A 92 -2.40 0.40 12.50
C PRO A 92 -2.23 1.83 12.02
N CYS A 93 -1.50 2.60 12.80
CA CYS A 93 -0.86 3.82 12.33
C CYS A 93 0.60 3.47 12.01
N LEU A 94 1.10 3.97 10.92
CA LEU A 94 2.48 3.77 10.50
C LEU A 94 3.23 5.09 10.56
N ALA A 95 4.45 5.06 11.04
CA ALA A 95 5.29 6.24 11.08
C ALA A 95 6.74 5.87 10.87
N SER A 96 7.46 6.75 10.21
CA SER A 96 8.91 6.67 10.07
C SER A 96 9.47 8.07 10.25
N ALA A 97 10.80 8.19 10.17
CA ALA A 97 11.41 9.52 10.27
C ALA A 97 10.98 10.45 9.12
N ARG A 98 10.40 9.91 8.05
CA ARG A 98 10.04 10.66 6.85
C ARG A 98 8.56 10.96 6.72
N GLY A 99 7.69 10.36 7.56
CA GLY A 99 6.27 10.60 7.42
C GLY A 99 5.42 9.66 8.25
N ASN A 100 4.12 9.77 8.06
CA ASN A 100 3.17 8.92 8.77
C ASN A 100 1.85 8.83 7.98
N THR A 101 1.00 7.88 8.38
CA THR A 101 -0.30 7.64 7.74
C THR A 101 -1.47 8.17 8.57
N THR A 102 -1.21 8.89 9.64
CA THR A 102 -2.27 9.33 10.56
C THR A 102 -3.39 10.11 9.84
N PRO A 103 -3.10 11.08 8.97
CA PRO A 103 -4.18 11.78 8.26
C PRO A 103 -5.01 10.87 7.36
N GLN A 104 -4.36 9.92 6.68
CA GLN A 104 -5.06 8.95 5.84
C GLN A 104 -5.95 8.06 6.70
N LEU A 105 -5.43 7.63 7.84
CA LEU A 105 -6.15 6.75 8.74
C LEU A 105 -7.42 7.41 9.28
N TYR A 106 -7.34 8.68 9.67
CA TYR A 106 -8.52 9.39 10.14
C TYR A 106 -9.60 9.47 9.06
N ALA A 107 -9.22 9.72 7.81
CA ALA A 107 -10.18 9.75 6.71
C ALA A 107 -10.83 8.39 6.49
N ILE A 108 -10.05 7.33 6.55
CA ILE A 108 -10.55 5.96 6.39
C ILE A 108 -11.50 5.60 7.53
N LEU A 109 -11.14 5.91 8.77
CA LEU A 109 -11.98 5.62 9.92
C LEU A 109 -13.29 6.41 9.89
N ALA A 110 -13.23 7.67 9.46
CA ALA A 110 -14.43 8.49 9.34
C ALA A 110 -15.41 7.89 8.32
N GLN A 111 -14.87 7.44 7.17
CA GLN A 111 -15.68 6.79 6.15
C GLN A 111 -16.31 5.50 6.68
N TYR A 112 -15.52 4.69 7.39
CA TYR A 112 -16.01 3.45 7.98
C TYR A 112 -17.13 3.71 8.97
N GLU A 113 -17.00 4.71 9.83
CA GLU A 113 -18.02 5.09 10.79
C GLU A 113 -19.29 5.55 10.09
N ASP A 114 -19.16 6.34 9.01
CA ASP A 114 -20.32 6.77 8.23
C ASP A 114 -21.05 5.59 7.60
N GLU A 115 -20.31 4.62 7.07
CA GLU A 115 -20.90 3.41 6.50
C GLU A 115 -21.61 2.59 7.56
N GLN A 116 -21.03 2.46 8.75
CA GLN A 116 -21.67 1.75 9.86
C GLN A 116 -22.94 2.45 10.32
N ALA A 117 -22.93 3.76 10.41
CA ALA A 117 -24.11 4.52 10.80
C ALA A 117 -25.23 4.38 9.76
N ALA A 118 -24.88 4.43 8.47
CA ALA A 118 -25.84 4.25 7.40
C ALA A 118 -26.46 2.86 7.44
N ALA A 119 -25.66 1.83 7.68
CA ALA A 119 -26.14 0.46 7.78
C ALA A 119 -27.07 0.29 8.98
N ALA A 120 -26.72 0.88 10.13
CA ALA A 120 -27.57 0.83 11.31
C ALA A 120 -28.91 1.53 11.07
N ASN A 121 -28.89 2.69 10.42
CA ASN A 121 -30.12 3.40 10.08
C ASN A 121 -30.97 2.63 9.10
N ALA A 122 -30.37 1.97 8.13
CA ALA A 122 -31.09 1.15 7.16
C ALA A 122 -31.74 -0.08 7.82
N ALA A 123 -31.14 -0.59 8.89
CA ALA A 123 -31.65 -1.77 9.59
C ALA A 123 -32.86 -1.46 10.51
N THR A 124 -33.07 -0.22 10.82
CA THR A 124 -34.19 0.20 11.67
C THR A 124 -35.39 0.66 10.84
#